data_4c07caf2e2dea4075ec14cbc1723ecf0
#
_entry.id   4c07caf2e2dea4075ec14cbc1723ecf0
#
_cell.length_a   1.000
_cell.length_b   1.000
_cell.length_c   1.000
_cell.angle_alpha   90.00
_cell.angle_beta   90.00
_cell.angle_gamma   90.00
#
_symmetry.space_group_name_H-M   'P 1'
#
loop_
_entity.id
_entity.type
_entity.pdbx_description
1 polymer ?
#
loop_
_entity_poly.entity_id
_entity_poly.type
_entity_poly.pdbx_seq_one_letter_code
_entity_poly.pdbx_strand_id
1 'polypeptide(L)'
;MILLIDNYDSFTWNLVQRLGEIDPAIVLGRDLVVVRNDKITPDQADSLDHGRGPDRLIISPGPGSPDEAGVSAEMIRHYAGRIPILGVCLGHQCMGAMHGMPVVRHALQMHGKTSLVHHDGRGVFRGLSNPFVATRYHSLIVRADDAPAPGWEVSAWTEDATGPGGSPERIVMGLRRVWGGDAPPLEGVQFHPESFLTDEGPMLLRNFLEA
;
A
#
# COMPACT_ATOMS: atom_id res chain seq x y z
N MET A 1 18.38 2.67 -0.39
CA MET A 1 17.83 2.29 0.94
C MET A 1 16.31 2.40 0.91
N ILE A 2 15.60 1.40 1.41
CA ILE A 2 14.14 1.39 1.56
C ILE A 2 13.79 2.00 2.92
N LEU A 3 12.90 2.99 2.96
CA LEU A 3 12.31 3.49 4.20
C LEU A 3 10.92 2.87 4.39
N LEU A 4 10.68 2.22 5.52
CA LEU A 4 9.38 1.69 5.90
C LEU A 4 8.85 2.47 7.09
N ILE A 5 7.73 3.17 6.90
CA ILE A 5 7.02 3.85 7.99
C ILE A 5 6.10 2.85 8.67
N ASP A 6 6.35 2.60 9.96
CA ASP A 6 5.58 1.70 10.81
C ASP A 6 4.44 2.45 11.48
N ASN A 7 3.21 2.13 11.11
CA ASN A 7 1.98 2.65 11.71
C ASN A 7 1.55 1.88 12.97
N TYR A 8 2.50 1.36 13.75
CA TYR A 8 2.24 0.59 14.97
C TYR A 8 1.46 -0.70 14.70
N ASP A 9 1.74 -1.34 13.58
CA ASP A 9 1.08 -2.56 13.15
C ASP A 9 1.91 -3.82 13.40
N SER A 10 1.27 -4.88 13.87
CA SER A 10 1.94 -6.17 14.09
C SER A 10 2.44 -6.84 12.81
N PHE A 11 1.85 -6.52 11.65
CA PHE A 11 2.24 -7.06 10.35
C PHE A 11 3.39 -6.29 9.68
N THR A 12 3.80 -5.14 10.23
CA THR A 12 4.97 -4.39 9.69
C THR A 12 6.21 -5.27 9.59
N TRP A 13 6.47 -6.10 10.59
CA TRP A 13 7.62 -7.00 10.60
C TRP A 13 7.50 -8.17 9.62
N ASN A 14 6.27 -8.55 9.24
CA ASN A 14 6.06 -9.51 8.15
C ASN A 14 6.48 -8.90 6.80
N LEU A 15 6.21 -7.59 6.56
CA LEU A 15 6.76 -6.89 5.39
C LEU A 15 8.29 -6.93 5.37
N VAL A 16 8.93 -6.62 6.50
CA VAL A 16 10.40 -6.68 6.66
C VAL A 16 10.93 -8.07 6.31
N GLN A 17 10.31 -9.12 6.87
CA GLN A 17 10.68 -10.50 6.59
C GLN A 17 10.51 -10.85 5.11
N ARG A 18 9.37 -10.50 4.50
CA ARG A 18 9.10 -10.78 3.08
C ARG A 18 10.11 -10.09 2.16
N LEU A 19 10.46 -8.84 2.43
CA LEU A 19 11.47 -8.12 1.66
C LEU A 19 12.83 -8.81 1.74
N GLY A 20 13.25 -9.26 2.91
CA GLY A 20 14.49 -10.03 3.09
C GLY A 20 14.45 -11.43 2.45
N GLU A 21 13.27 -12.08 2.38
CA GLU A 21 13.09 -13.36 1.65
C GLU A 21 13.20 -13.17 0.13
N ILE A 22 12.69 -12.03 -0.40
CA ILE A 22 12.71 -11.70 -1.82
C ILE A 22 14.11 -11.33 -2.27
N ASP A 23 14.80 -10.52 -1.49
CA ASP A 23 16.19 -10.12 -1.73
C ASP A 23 17.04 -10.31 -0.46
N PRO A 24 17.75 -11.44 -0.33
CA PRO A 24 18.61 -11.74 0.81
C PRO A 24 19.80 -10.79 1.00
N ALA A 25 20.08 -9.91 0.03
CA ALA A 25 21.11 -8.89 0.15
C ALA A 25 20.65 -7.68 0.98
N ILE A 26 19.34 -7.52 1.22
CA ILE A 26 18.79 -6.45 2.05
C ILE A 26 19.20 -6.64 3.51
N VAL A 27 19.97 -5.69 4.03
CA VAL A 27 20.42 -5.66 5.43
C VAL A 27 19.56 -4.67 6.21
N LEU A 28 18.85 -5.17 7.24
CA LEU A 28 18.07 -4.33 8.13
C LEU A 28 18.97 -3.31 8.87
N GLY A 29 18.52 -2.08 8.90
CA GLY A 29 19.26 -0.94 9.47
C GLY A 29 20.23 -0.26 8.50
N ARG A 30 20.48 -0.85 7.32
CA ARG A 30 21.30 -0.26 6.26
C ARG A 30 20.50 -0.08 4.97
N ASP A 31 20.01 -1.18 4.39
CA ASP A 31 19.29 -1.17 3.11
C ASP A 31 17.78 -1.09 3.30
N LEU A 32 17.27 -1.47 4.47
CA LEU A 32 15.89 -1.35 4.91
C LEU A 32 15.87 -0.73 6.31
N VAL A 33 15.32 0.47 6.43
CA VAL A 33 15.17 1.20 7.68
C VAL A 33 13.69 1.27 8.04
N VAL A 34 13.34 0.84 9.26
CA VAL A 34 11.97 0.86 9.78
C VAL A 34 11.87 1.93 10.86
N VAL A 35 10.97 2.89 10.67
CA VAL A 35 10.76 3.99 11.62
C VAL A 35 9.28 4.17 11.89
N ARG A 36 8.91 4.35 13.15
CA ARG A 36 7.52 4.62 13.55
C ARG A 36 7.04 5.96 13.04
N ASN A 37 5.75 6.04 12.71
CA ASN A 37 5.10 7.17 12.08
C ASN A 37 5.10 8.48 12.90
N ASP A 38 5.52 8.42 14.16
CA ASP A 38 5.65 9.57 15.07
C ASP A 38 7.13 9.87 15.45
N LYS A 39 8.10 9.18 14.84
CA LYS A 39 9.53 9.26 15.18
C LYS A 39 10.42 9.82 14.08
N ILE A 40 9.85 10.33 13.02
CA ILE A 40 10.59 10.87 11.88
C ILE A 40 9.79 11.98 11.20
N THR A 41 10.49 12.95 10.65
CA THR A 41 9.92 13.96 9.73
C THR A 41 10.45 13.74 8.32
N PRO A 42 9.82 14.33 7.27
CA PRO A 42 10.35 14.27 5.91
C PRO A 42 11.80 14.76 5.79
N ASP A 43 12.16 15.89 6.44
CA ASP A 43 13.53 16.43 6.42
C ASP A 43 14.54 15.50 7.09
N GLN A 44 14.13 14.81 8.17
CA GLN A 44 14.95 13.79 8.80
C GLN A 44 15.14 12.58 7.89
N ALA A 45 14.10 12.19 7.16
CA ALA A 45 14.16 11.10 6.19
C ALA A 45 15.12 11.43 5.02
N ASP A 46 15.11 12.66 4.52
CA ASP A 46 16.06 13.13 3.50
C ASP A 46 17.52 13.09 4.01
N SER A 47 17.73 13.16 5.33
CA SER A 47 19.05 13.10 5.95
C SER A 47 19.57 11.67 6.16
N LEU A 48 18.74 10.64 5.98
CA LEU A 48 19.16 9.24 6.06
C LEU A 48 20.16 8.90 4.94
N ASP A 49 20.84 7.77 5.10
CA ASP A 49 21.82 7.27 4.13
C ASP A 49 22.84 8.34 3.69
N HIS A 50 23.47 8.99 4.67
CA HIS A 50 24.47 10.05 4.44
C HIS A 50 23.93 11.26 3.66
N GLY A 51 22.65 11.59 3.83
CA GLY A 51 21.99 12.71 3.17
C GLY A 51 21.47 12.43 1.76
N ARG A 52 21.43 11.16 1.35
CA ARG A 52 20.84 10.76 0.05
C ARG A 52 19.32 10.54 0.16
N GLY A 53 18.85 10.26 1.38
CA GLY A 53 17.47 9.87 1.63
C GLY A 53 17.13 8.46 1.12
N PRO A 54 15.85 8.07 1.17
CA PRO A 54 15.40 6.77 0.69
C PRO A 54 15.28 6.72 -0.84
N ASP A 55 15.55 5.55 -1.42
CA ASP A 55 15.29 5.25 -2.84
C ASP A 55 13.87 4.70 -3.06
N ARG A 56 13.23 4.20 -2.01
CA ARG A 56 11.86 3.67 -1.99
C ARG A 56 11.21 3.92 -0.64
N LEU A 57 9.89 4.12 -0.66
CA LEU A 57 9.09 4.32 0.54
C LEU A 57 7.98 3.27 0.63
N ILE A 58 7.86 2.64 1.80
CA ILE A 58 6.71 1.79 2.12
C ILE A 58 5.96 2.40 3.30
N ILE A 59 4.65 2.57 3.18
CA ILE A 59 3.78 2.93 4.29
C ILE A 59 3.05 1.67 4.73
N SER A 60 3.29 1.25 5.97
CA SER A 60 2.76 -0.02 6.51
C SER A 60 1.25 -0.01 6.71
N PRO A 61 0.64 -1.19 6.91
CA PRO A 61 -0.64 -1.29 7.59
C PRO A 61 -0.63 -0.56 8.93
N GLY A 62 -1.79 -0.34 9.51
CA GLY A 62 -1.92 0.25 10.83
C GLY A 62 -3.36 0.22 11.35
N PRO A 63 -3.55 0.40 12.67
CA PRO A 63 -4.86 0.59 13.26
C PRO A 63 -5.39 2.00 12.97
N GLY A 64 -6.69 2.19 13.19
CA GLY A 64 -7.34 3.50 13.09
C GLY A 64 -7.64 3.93 11.67
N SER A 65 -7.53 5.22 11.44
CA SER A 65 -7.88 5.90 10.19
C SER A 65 -6.68 6.67 9.62
N PRO A 66 -6.73 7.14 8.36
CA PRO A 66 -5.69 7.99 7.79
C PRO A 66 -5.33 9.23 8.61
N ASP A 67 -6.28 9.80 9.37
CA ASP A 67 -6.04 10.96 10.22
C ASP A 67 -5.17 10.63 11.45
N GLU A 68 -5.08 9.34 11.79
CA GLU A 68 -4.30 8.82 12.91
C GLU A 68 -2.96 8.21 12.47
N ALA A 69 -2.64 8.26 11.16
CA ALA A 69 -1.45 7.64 10.58
C ALA A 69 -0.15 8.47 10.75
N GLY A 70 -0.13 9.45 11.66
CA GLY A 70 1.04 10.27 11.94
C GLY A 70 1.61 10.91 10.68
N VAL A 71 2.91 10.79 10.47
CA VAL A 71 3.63 11.41 9.34
C VAL A 71 3.35 10.75 7.97
N SER A 72 2.59 9.64 7.92
CA SER A 72 2.42 8.84 6.69
C SER A 72 1.95 9.66 5.48
N ALA A 73 0.94 10.52 5.66
CA ALA A 73 0.44 11.38 4.59
C ALA A 73 1.47 12.43 4.15
N GLU A 74 2.25 13.00 5.08
CA GLU A 74 3.31 13.96 4.78
C GLU A 74 4.45 13.29 4.00
N MET A 75 4.85 12.07 4.39
CA MET A 75 5.86 11.27 3.70
C MET A 75 5.44 10.95 2.27
N ILE A 76 4.19 10.51 2.07
CA ILE A 76 3.66 10.27 0.72
C ILE A 76 3.74 11.55 -0.12
N ARG A 77 3.28 12.69 0.42
CA ARG A 77 3.29 13.97 -0.29
C ARG A 77 4.71 14.43 -0.64
N HIS A 78 5.65 14.25 0.28
CA HIS A 78 7.05 14.68 0.13
C HIS A 78 7.76 13.89 -0.96
N TYR A 79 7.52 12.58 -1.04
CA TYR A 79 8.23 11.68 -1.95
C TYR A 79 7.47 11.35 -3.24
N ALA A 80 6.19 11.71 -3.36
CA ALA A 80 5.38 11.44 -4.54
C ALA A 80 6.02 12.02 -5.83
N GLY A 81 6.23 11.16 -6.84
CA GLY A 81 6.89 11.51 -8.08
C GLY A 81 8.43 11.67 -7.99
N ARG A 82 9.04 11.42 -6.82
CA ARG A 82 10.49 11.47 -6.61
C ARG A 82 11.09 10.08 -6.50
N ILE A 83 10.42 9.18 -5.78
CA ILE A 83 10.81 7.78 -5.59
C ILE A 83 9.59 6.87 -5.66
N PRO A 84 9.76 5.55 -5.92
CA PRO A 84 8.66 4.59 -5.81
C PRO A 84 8.07 4.54 -4.41
N ILE A 85 6.72 4.52 -4.31
CA ILE A 85 5.99 4.45 -3.05
C ILE A 85 4.96 3.33 -3.10
N LEU A 86 4.94 2.46 -2.08
CA LEU A 86 3.91 1.46 -1.86
C LEU A 86 3.19 1.73 -0.53
N GLY A 87 1.88 1.95 -0.59
CA GLY A 87 1.02 2.01 0.59
C GLY A 87 0.27 0.69 0.80
N VAL A 88 0.39 0.10 1.99
CA VAL A 88 -0.30 -1.14 2.35
C VAL A 88 -1.40 -0.85 3.37
N CYS A 89 -2.62 -1.30 3.09
CA CYS A 89 -3.82 -1.16 3.92
C CYS A 89 -4.05 0.29 4.39
N LEU A 90 -3.63 0.69 5.58
CA LEU A 90 -3.70 2.08 6.04
C LEU A 90 -2.92 3.03 5.13
N GLY A 91 -1.76 2.62 4.61
CA GLY A 91 -0.98 3.41 3.66
C GLY A 91 -1.75 3.66 2.34
N HIS A 92 -2.47 2.67 1.84
CA HIS A 92 -3.38 2.83 0.69
C HIS A 92 -4.53 3.80 1.01
N GLN A 93 -5.12 3.70 2.21
CA GLN A 93 -6.18 4.59 2.64
C GLN A 93 -5.69 6.04 2.79
N CYS A 94 -4.46 6.26 3.27
CA CYS A 94 -3.82 7.58 3.29
C CYS A 94 -3.74 8.18 1.89
N MET A 95 -3.34 7.39 0.88
CA MET A 95 -3.30 7.85 -0.53
C MET A 95 -4.68 8.29 -1.02
N GLY A 96 -5.73 7.51 -0.72
CA GLY A 96 -7.10 7.85 -1.07
C GLY A 96 -7.56 9.15 -0.39
N ALA A 97 -7.44 9.22 0.93
CA ALA A 97 -7.87 10.35 1.73
C ALA A 97 -7.21 11.67 1.33
N MET A 98 -5.89 11.67 1.11
CA MET A 98 -5.12 12.84 0.69
C MET A 98 -5.60 13.46 -0.63
N HIS A 99 -6.26 12.68 -1.47
CA HIS A 99 -6.73 13.09 -2.79
C HIS A 99 -8.26 13.19 -2.87
N GLY A 100 -8.92 13.30 -1.71
CA GLY A 100 -10.35 13.53 -1.61
C GLY A 100 -11.23 12.32 -1.90
N MET A 101 -10.66 11.12 -1.97
CA MET A 101 -11.41 9.88 -2.04
C MET A 101 -11.87 9.50 -0.62
N PRO A 102 -13.18 9.38 -0.36
CA PRO A 102 -13.68 9.06 0.97
C PRO A 102 -13.15 7.73 1.49
N VAL A 103 -12.69 7.70 2.74
CA VAL A 103 -12.38 6.47 3.47
C VAL A 103 -13.54 6.21 4.43
N VAL A 104 -14.25 5.12 4.19
CA VAL A 104 -15.51 4.83 4.89
C VAL A 104 -15.50 3.44 5.51
N ARG A 105 -16.35 3.24 6.52
CA ARG A 105 -16.53 1.92 7.11
C ARG A 105 -17.22 0.99 6.11
N HIS A 106 -16.62 -0.17 5.89
CA HIS A 106 -17.23 -1.23 5.08
C HIS A 106 -18.30 -1.99 5.88
N ALA A 107 -19.37 -2.41 5.20
CA ALA A 107 -20.45 -3.16 5.85
C ALA A 107 -19.98 -4.54 6.35
N LEU A 108 -19.04 -5.17 5.63
CA LEU A 108 -18.41 -6.42 6.04
C LEU A 108 -17.08 -6.14 6.73
N GLN A 109 -16.95 -6.59 7.96
CA GLN A 109 -15.65 -6.59 8.63
C GLN A 109 -14.81 -7.75 8.11
N MET A 110 -13.67 -7.41 7.52
CA MET A 110 -12.71 -8.37 7.02
C MET A 110 -11.60 -8.55 8.06
N HIS A 111 -11.54 -9.75 8.65
CA HIS A 111 -10.52 -10.08 9.66
C HIS A 111 -9.95 -11.46 9.37
N GLY A 112 -8.78 -11.51 8.76
CA GLY A 112 -8.11 -12.76 8.39
C GLY A 112 -8.84 -13.57 7.32
N LYS A 113 -9.69 -12.93 6.53
CA LYS A 113 -10.41 -13.57 5.42
C LYS A 113 -9.68 -13.33 4.11
N THR A 114 -9.79 -14.28 3.20
CA THR A 114 -9.28 -14.14 1.84
C THR A 114 -10.39 -13.73 0.88
N SER A 115 -10.00 -13.03 -0.18
CA SER A 115 -10.88 -12.70 -1.31
C SER A 115 -10.12 -12.87 -2.62
N LEU A 116 -10.87 -13.10 -3.69
CA LEU A 116 -10.32 -13.03 -5.04
C LEU A 116 -10.16 -11.57 -5.44
N VAL A 117 -8.94 -11.17 -5.76
CA VAL A 117 -8.59 -9.81 -6.19
C VAL A 117 -8.32 -9.81 -7.68
N HIS A 118 -9.13 -9.04 -8.41
CA HIS A 118 -8.92 -8.73 -9.83
C HIS A 118 -8.03 -7.50 -9.96
N HIS A 119 -7.26 -7.40 -11.05
CA HIS A 119 -6.35 -6.29 -11.28
C HIS A 119 -6.10 -6.02 -12.77
N ASP A 120 -5.46 -4.90 -13.07
CA ASP A 120 -5.18 -4.46 -14.44
C ASP A 120 -3.91 -5.06 -15.07
N GLY A 121 -3.12 -5.82 -14.30
CA GLY A 121 -1.88 -6.47 -14.75
C GLY A 121 -0.68 -5.53 -14.90
N ARG A 122 -0.76 -4.28 -14.41
CA ARG A 122 0.30 -3.27 -14.54
C ARG A 122 0.94 -2.94 -13.18
N GLY A 123 2.10 -2.28 -13.19
CA GLY A 123 2.81 -1.86 -11.99
C GLY A 123 3.12 -3.03 -11.07
N VAL A 124 2.76 -2.92 -9.80
CA VAL A 124 2.98 -4.00 -8.82
C VAL A 124 2.22 -5.30 -9.13
N PHE A 125 1.21 -5.26 -9.99
CA PHE A 125 0.42 -6.43 -10.41
C PHE A 125 0.96 -7.14 -11.66
N ARG A 126 2.10 -6.70 -12.21
CA ARG A 126 2.69 -7.30 -13.42
C ARG A 126 3.03 -8.77 -13.19
N GLY A 127 2.49 -9.64 -14.05
CA GLY A 127 2.77 -11.07 -14.05
C GLY A 127 2.07 -11.88 -12.96
N LEU A 128 1.23 -11.26 -12.13
CA LEU A 128 0.39 -11.97 -11.15
C LEU A 128 -0.77 -12.68 -11.84
N SER A 129 -1.25 -13.77 -11.21
CA SER A 129 -2.49 -14.45 -11.63
C SER A 129 -3.69 -13.49 -11.47
N ASN A 130 -4.66 -13.55 -12.39
CA ASN A 130 -5.81 -12.66 -12.34
C ASN A 130 -7.14 -13.44 -12.53
N PRO A 131 -7.98 -13.58 -11.48
CA PRO A 131 -7.75 -13.08 -10.12
C PRO A 131 -6.75 -13.91 -9.30
N PHE A 132 -6.25 -13.34 -8.20
CA PHE A 132 -5.47 -14.05 -7.21
C PHE A 132 -6.10 -13.97 -5.81
N VAL A 133 -5.68 -14.84 -4.90
CA VAL A 133 -6.16 -14.87 -3.51
C VAL A 133 -5.34 -13.91 -2.67
N ALA A 134 -5.99 -13.00 -1.95
CA ALA A 134 -5.35 -12.07 -1.03
C ALA A 134 -6.05 -11.98 0.32
N THR A 135 -5.26 -11.79 1.38
CA THR A 135 -5.74 -11.65 2.75
C THR A 135 -6.19 -10.22 3.05
N ARG A 136 -7.31 -10.09 3.74
CA ARG A 136 -7.91 -8.81 4.13
C ARG A 136 -8.07 -8.74 5.66
N TYR A 137 -7.64 -7.59 6.25
CA TYR A 137 -7.76 -7.29 7.69
C TYR A 137 -8.30 -5.87 7.92
N HIS A 138 -9.26 -5.41 7.14
CA HIS A 138 -9.71 -4.03 7.20
C HIS A 138 -11.21 -3.90 7.46
N SER A 139 -11.58 -2.84 8.19
CA SER A 139 -12.95 -2.37 8.38
C SER A 139 -13.24 -1.09 7.61
N LEU A 140 -12.19 -0.41 7.10
CA LEU A 140 -12.29 0.78 6.27
C LEU A 140 -11.91 0.44 4.84
N ILE A 141 -12.53 1.14 3.88
CA ILE A 141 -12.26 1.04 2.45
C ILE A 141 -12.20 2.44 1.84
N VAL A 142 -11.40 2.58 0.79
CA VAL A 142 -11.44 3.78 -0.07
C VAL A 142 -12.62 3.64 -1.03
N ARG A 143 -13.51 4.63 -1.03
CA ARG A 143 -14.53 4.74 -2.07
C ARG A 143 -13.99 5.58 -3.22
N ALA A 144 -13.82 4.92 -4.35
CA ALA A 144 -13.44 5.58 -5.60
C ALA A 144 -14.53 5.41 -6.67
N ASP A 145 -15.60 4.70 -6.33
CA ASP A 145 -16.71 4.34 -7.22
C ASP A 145 -16.23 4.02 -8.65
N ASP A 146 -16.85 4.55 -9.70
CA ASP A 146 -16.41 4.37 -11.09
C ASP A 146 -15.43 5.45 -11.57
N ALA A 147 -15.14 6.45 -10.73
CA ALA A 147 -14.29 7.59 -11.06
C ALA A 147 -13.40 7.98 -9.86
N PRO A 148 -12.19 7.44 -9.75
CA PRO A 148 -11.24 7.90 -8.75
C PRO A 148 -10.86 9.36 -8.98
N ALA A 149 -10.22 9.99 -7.97
CA ALA A 149 -9.75 11.37 -8.09
C ALA A 149 -8.91 11.58 -9.36
N PRO A 150 -8.90 12.79 -9.95
CA PRO A 150 -8.18 13.07 -11.18
C PRO A 150 -6.70 12.64 -11.11
N GLY A 151 -6.25 11.89 -12.12
CA GLY A 151 -4.90 11.32 -12.19
C GLY A 151 -4.69 10.09 -11.32
N TRP A 152 -5.76 9.42 -10.89
CA TRP A 152 -5.71 8.13 -10.21
C TRP A 152 -6.49 7.09 -11.01
N GLU A 153 -6.08 5.82 -10.89
CA GLU A 153 -6.75 4.66 -11.44
C GLU A 153 -7.01 3.65 -10.31
N VAL A 154 -8.14 2.95 -10.39
CA VAL A 154 -8.37 1.73 -9.63
C VAL A 154 -7.60 0.61 -10.32
N SER A 155 -6.50 0.19 -9.74
CA SER A 155 -5.60 -0.83 -10.30
C SER A 155 -6.00 -2.26 -9.91
N ALA A 156 -6.75 -2.42 -8.80
CA ALA A 156 -7.27 -3.71 -8.35
C ALA A 156 -8.59 -3.58 -7.60
N TRP A 157 -9.40 -4.65 -7.61
CA TRP A 157 -10.72 -4.69 -6.95
C TRP A 157 -11.12 -6.11 -6.57
N THR A 158 -12.09 -6.20 -5.67
CA THR A 158 -12.86 -7.42 -5.37
C THR A 158 -14.34 -7.10 -5.36
N GLU A 159 -15.18 -8.11 -5.26
CA GLU A 159 -16.63 -7.95 -5.12
C GLU A 159 -17.09 -8.53 -3.79
N ASP A 160 -17.85 -7.74 -3.03
CA ASP A 160 -18.48 -8.16 -1.79
C ASP A 160 -20.01 -8.03 -1.91
N ALA A 161 -20.77 -8.93 -1.26
CA ALA A 161 -22.21 -8.93 -1.29
C ALA A 161 -22.80 -7.87 -0.31
N THR A 162 -22.45 -6.60 -0.50
CA THR A 162 -22.81 -5.47 0.37
C THR A 162 -23.77 -4.47 -0.27
N GLY A 163 -24.05 -4.62 -1.55
CA GLY A 163 -25.03 -3.81 -2.26
C GLY A 163 -26.49 -4.10 -1.84
N PRO A 164 -27.44 -3.29 -2.32
CA PRO A 164 -28.86 -3.44 -2.01
C PRO A 164 -29.37 -4.87 -2.28
N GLY A 165 -30.00 -5.48 -1.27
CA GLY A 165 -30.47 -6.86 -1.35
C GLY A 165 -29.36 -7.92 -1.39
N GLY A 166 -28.11 -7.57 -1.02
CA GLY A 166 -26.96 -8.49 -1.08
C GLY A 166 -26.36 -8.60 -2.48
N SER A 167 -26.61 -7.63 -3.35
CA SER A 167 -25.97 -7.58 -4.68
C SER A 167 -24.45 -7.37 -4.56
N PRO A 168 -23.66 -7.83 -5.55
CA PRO A 168 -22.23 -7.56 -5.58
C PRO A 168 -21.95 -6.04 -5.59
N GLU A 169 -21.03 -5.61 -4.75
CA GLU A 169 -20.46 -4.26 -4.72
C GLU A 169 -18.97 -4.35 -4.98
N ARG A 170 -18.48 -3.53 -5.91
CA ARG A 170 -17.06 -3.46 -6.23
C ARG A 170 -16.32 -2.69 -5.15
N ILE A 171 -15.33 -3.34 -4.55
CA ILE A 171 -14.49 -2.77 -3.48
C ILE A 171 -13.09 -2.52 -4.03
N VAL A 172 -12.59 -1.31 -3.86
CA VAL A 172 -11.24 -0.93 -4.30
C VAL A 172 -10.19 -1.67 -3.48
N MET A 173 -9.34 -2.43 -4.17
CA MET A 173 -8.23 -3.19 -3.59
C MET A 173 -6.87 -2.64 -4.02
N GLY A 174 -6.81 -1.78 -5.01
CA GLY A 174 -5.59 -1.12 -5.47
C GLY A 174 -5.86 0.23 -6.09
N LEU A 175 -4.97 1.18 -5.82
CA LEU A 175 -4.92 2.51 -6.43
C LEU A 175 -3.55 2.74 -7.04
N ARG A 176 -3.52 3.42 -8.17
CA ARG A 176 -2.29 3.85 -8.84
C ARG A 176 -2.40 5.31 -9.26
N ARG A 177 -1.37 6.10 -8.98
CA ARG A 177 -1.22 7.44 -9.53
C ARG A 177 -0.76 7.37 -10.98
N VAL A 178 -1.48 8.03 -11.87
CA VAL A 178 -1.09 8.19 -13.27
C VAL A 178 -0.37 9.52 -13.42
N TRP A 179 0.90 9.43 -13.79
CA TRP A 179 1.74 10.60 -14.04
C TRP A 179 1.77 10.92 -15.55
N GLY A 180 1.87 12.20 -15.88
CA GLY A 180 2.10 12.62 -17.26
C GLY A 180 3.59 12.54 -17.65
N GLY A 181 4.21 11.34 -17.58
CA GLY A 181 5.64 11.15 -17.87
C GLY A 181 6.24 9.98 -17.09
N ASP A 182 7.57 9.90 -17.00
CA ASP A 182 8.34 8.80 -16.40
C ASP A 182 8.55 8.96 -14.88
N ALA A 183 7.60 9.56 -14.17
CA ALA A 183 7.72 9.69 -12.72
C ALA A 183 7.61 8.33 -12.02
N PRO A 184 8.34 8.11 -10.91
CA PRO A 184 8.30 6.89 -10.14
C PRO A 184 6.88 6.51 -9.69
N PRO A 185 6.56 5.19 -9.59
CA PRO A 185 5.22 4.74 -9.24
C PRO A 185 4.81 5.14 -7.83
N LEU A 186 3.53 5.50 -7.69
CA LEU A 186 2.84 5.68 -6.42
C LEU A 186 1.63 4.76 -6.44
N GLU A 187 1.72 3.65 -5.72
CA GLU A 187 0.72 2.60 -5.73
C GLU A 187 0.32 2.21 -4.30
N GLY A 188 -0.93 1.86 -4.13
CA GLY A 188 -1.45 1.39 -2.86
C GLY A 188 -2.29 0.13 -3.02
N VAL A 189 -2.19 -0.79 -2.07
CA VAL A 189 -2.98 -2.02 -1.99
C VAL A 189 -3.72 -2.10 -0.66
N GLN A 190 -5.01 -2.44 -0.69
CA GLN A 190 -5.86 -2.53 0.50
C GLN A 190 -5.66 -3.86 1.25
N PHE A 191 -5.26 -4.91 0.55
CA PHE A 191 -4.95 -6.22 1.11
C PHE A 191 -3.52 -6.29 1.65
N HIS A 192 -3.17 -7.41 2.28
CA HIS A 192 -1.89 -7.63 2.94
C HIS A 192 -0.97 -8.53 2.10
N PRO A 193 -0.03 -7.97 1.29
CA PRO A 193 0.89 -8.76 0.48
C PRO A 193 1.92 -9.53 1.32
N GLU A 194 2.14 -9.13 2.56
CA GLU A 194 3.04 -9.80 3.52
C GLU A 194 2.43 -11.05 4.15
N SER A 195 1.10 -11.21 4.05
CA SER A 195 0.40 -12.35 4.65
C SER A 195 0.76 -13.66 3.94
N PHE A 196 0.89 -14.73 4.70
CA PHE A 196 1.16 -16.07 4.17
C PHE A 196 0.00 -16.65 3.33
N LEU A 197 -1.21 -16.11 3.47
CA LEU A 197 -2.39 -16.48 2.66
C LEU A 197 -2.54 -15.60 1.40
N THR A 198 -1.60 -14.70 1.14
CA THR A 198 -1.54 -13.94 -0.11
C THR A 198 -0.46 -14.56 -0.99
N ASP A 199 -0.84 -15.55 -1.78
CA ASP A 199 0.11 -16.40 -2.52
C ASP A 199 0.99 -15.60 -3.48
N GLU A 200 0.45 -14.58 -4.13
CA GLU A 200 1.15 -13.70 -5.08
C GLU A 200 1.85 -12.49 -4.41
N GLY A 201 1.76 -12.39 -3.08
CA GLY A 201 2.33 -11.28 -2.31
C GLY A 201 3.83 -11.07 -2.52
N PRO A 202 4.66 -12.15 -2.51
CA PRO A 202 6.09 -12.02 -2.80
C PRO A 202 6.39 -11.47 -4.19
N MET A 203 5.63 -11.86 -5.21
CA MET A 203 5.79 -11.35 -6.58
C MET A 203 5.42 -9.85 -6.65
N LEU A 204 4.32 -9.45 -5.99
CA LEU A 204 3.90 -8.06 -5.90
C LEU A 204 4.99 -7.18 -5.26
N LEU A 205 5.54 -7.61 -4.13
CA LEU A 205 6.61 -6.90 -3.43
C LEU A 205 7.90 -6.85 -4.28
N ARG A 206 8.22 -7.92 -5.00
CA ARG A 206 9.34 -7.94 -5.96
C ARG A 206 9.14 -6.90 -7.06
N ASN A 207 7.95 -6.83 -7.67
CA ASN A 207 7.64 -5.84 -8.70
C ASN A 207 7.85 -4.41 -8.18
N PHE A 208 7.51 -4.15 -6.91
CA PHE A 208 7.79 -2.87 -6.27
C PHE A 208 9.30 -2.61 -6.08
N LEU A 209 10.07 -3.64 -5.71
CA LEU A 209 11.53 -3.51 -5.56
C LEU A 209 12.25 -3.27 -6.89
N GLU A 210 11.67 -3.69 -8.00
CA GLU A 210 12.22 -3.54 -9.36
C GLU A 210 11.77 -2.25 -10.08
N ALA A 211 10.88 -1.47 -9.44
CA ALA A 211 10.28 -0.27 -10.00
C ALA A 211 11.22 0.94 -10.05
#